data_1dc7901a8fc7f8f9b7362d0c90182183
#
_entry.id   1dc7901a8fc7f8f9b7362d0c90182183
#
_cell.length_a   1.000
_cell.length_b   1.000
_cell.length_c   1.000
_cell.angle_alpha   90.00
_cell.angle_beta   90.00
_cell.angle_gamma   90.00
#
_symmetry.space_group_name_H-M   'P 1'
#
loop_
_entity.id
_entity.type
_entity.pdbx_description
1 polymer ?
#
loop_
_entity_poly.entity_id
_entity_poly.type
_entity_poly.pdbx_seq_one_letter_code
_entity_poly.pdbx_strand_id
1 'polypeptide(L)'
;LKKIGKPFVVLLNTPKPHSNASMQMSRKMKETYGVSVLPVNCEQLKQEDICRILQEALYEFPVTELDFYLPKWVEMLPISHKIKAAAIAEARRILEQAEQMKDIAGVVFEPEKEEISSIRLEVTDLACGTAKICFQVDEHYYYENISELAGVPIHGEYELISLLRELSEKRDAYAQVADAMESVKRTGYGVVSPSMDEISVEEPELIRHGNQYGVRLKASSPSIHMIQANIETEIAPIIGSEEQAKDLVSYIKENQNTSEGLWKTNIFGKSLGELVEDGIRRKITMMDEESQQKLQDTMKKIVNDNNGGLVCIIL
;
A
#
# COMPACT_ATOMS: atom_id res chain seq x y z
N LEU A 1 -15.60 -9.12 -53.56
CA LEU A 1 -16.00 -9.13 -52.13
C LEU A 1 -15.09 -8.22 -51.28
N LYS A 2 -13.77 -8.25 -51.43
CA LYS A 2 -12.85 -7.33 -50.71
C LYS A 2 -13.24 -5.86 -50.87
N LYS A 3 -13.65 -5.41 -52.05
CA LYS A 3 -14.07 -4.01 -52.27
C LYS A 3 -15.35 -3.62 -51.51
N ILE A 4 -16.13 -4.62 -51.06
CA ILE A 4 -17.36 -4.40 -50.29
C ILE A 4 -17.08 -4.39 -48.77
N GLY A 5 -15.87 -4.82 -48.35
CA GLY A 5 -15.46 -4.85 -46.97
C GLY A 5 -16.20 -5.87 -46.09
N LYS A 6 -16.85 -6.86 -46.69
CA LYS A 6 -17.55 -7.92 -45.92
C LYS A 6 -16.64 -9.13 -45.70
N PRO A 7 -16.67 -9.74 -44.52
CA PRO A 7 -15.97 -10.98 -44.22
C PRO A 7 -16.44 -12.11 -45.19
N PHE A 8 -15.51 -12.91 -45.65
CA PHE A 8 -15.81 -14.08 -46.45
C PHE A 8 -14.67 -15.10 -46.42
N VAL A 9 -15.01 -16.35 -46.69
CA VAL A 9 -14.05 -17.44 -46.86
C VAL A 9 -14.19 -18.02 -48.27
N VAL A 10 -13.11 -18.61 -48.77
CA VAL A 10 -13.09 -19.26 -50.09
C VAL A 10 -13.12 -20.76 -49.87
N LEU A 11 -14.09 -21.45 -50.50
CA LEU A 11 -14.15 -22.91 -50.52
C LEU A 11 -13.51 -23.43 -51.81
N LEU A 12 -12.43 -24.19 -51.65
CA LEU A 12 -11.80 -24.90 -52.76
C LEU A 12 -12.45 -26.27 -52.89
N ASN A 13 -13.41 -26.37 -53.83
CA ASN A 13 -14.11 -27.64 -54.07
C ASN A 13 -13.16 -28.65 -54.74
N THR A 14 -12.95 -29.78 -54.09
CA THR A 14 -12.07 -30.85 -54.53
C THR A 14 -12.56 -32.21 -54.04
N PRO A 15 -12.49 -33.29 -54.87
CA PRO A 15 -12.89 -34.61 -54.42
C PRO A 15 -11.94 -35.22 -53.37
N LYS A 16 -10.72 -34.64 -53.18
CA LYS A 16 -9.70 -35.09 -52.19
C LYS A 16 -9.20 -33.92 -51.36
N PRO A 17 -10.02 -33.39 -50.43
CA PRO A 17 -9.68 -32.18 -49.65
C PRO A 17 -8.41 -32.35 -48.82
N HIS A 18 -8.11 -33.55 -48.35
CA HIS A 18 -6.94 -33.83 -47.51
C HIS A 18 -5.67 -34.23 -48.30
N SER A 19 -5.71 -34.15 -49.66
CA SER A 19 -4.51 -34.43 -50.45
C SER A 19 -3.47 -33.31 -50.32
N ASN A 20 -2.18 -33.69 -50.44
CA ASN A 20 -1.09 -32.70 -50.42
C ASN A 20 -1.26 -31.61 -51.50
N ALA A 21 -1.74 -31.99 -52.69
CA ALA A 21 -1.97 -31.07 -53.79
C ALA A 21 -3.06 -30.03 -53.45
N SER A 22 -4.19 -30.47 -52.83
CA SER A 22 -5.28 -29.58 -52.43
C SER A 22 -4.84 -28.65 -51.29
N MET A 23 -4.05 -29.16 -50.31
CA MET A 23 -3.52 -28.35 -49.25
C MET A 23 -2.50 -27.30 -49.71
N GLN A 24 -1.62 -27.67 -50.66
CA GLN A 24 -0.67 -26.71 -51.26
C GLN A 24 -1.38 -25.64 -52.06
N MET A 25 -2.42 -26.01 -52.83
CA MET A 25 -3.22 -25.05 -53.59
C MET A 25 -3.96 -24.07 -52.66
N SER A 26 -4.55 -24.58 -51.57
CA SER A 26 -5.21 -23.76 -50.54
C SER A 26 -4.24 -22.75 -49.91
N ARG A 27 -3.03 -23.19 -49.54
CA ARG A 27 -1.98 -22.29 -48.98
C ARG A 27 -1.58 -21.22 -49.99
N LYS A 28 -1.29 -21.60 -51.22
CA LYS A 28 -0.92 -20.64 -52.27
C LYS A 28 -2.02 -19.62 -52.52
N MET A 29 -3.29 -20.03 -52.53
CA MET A 29 -4.41 -19.12 -52.67
C MET A 29 -4.57 -18.19 -51.46
N LYS A 30 -4.37 -18.71 -50.22
CA LYS A 30 -4.37 -17.91 -49.00
C LYS A 30 -3.29 -16.83 -49.05
N GLU A 31 -2.07 -17.19 -49.43
CA GLU A 31 -0.94 -16.24 -49.60
C GLU A 31 -1.21 -15.19 -50.67
N THR A 32 -1.80 -15.59 -51.81
CA THR A 32 -2.07 -14.69 -52.92
C THR A 32 -3.21 -13.71 -52.64
N TYR A 33 -4.26 -14.17 -51.99
CA TYR A 33 -5.49 -13.39 -51.79
C TYR A 33 -5.67 -12.85 -50.38
N GLY A 34 -4.87 -13.32 -49.41
CA GLY A 34 -4.95 -12.88 -48.03
C GLY A 34 -6.31 -13.15 -47.37
N VAL A 35 -6.95 -14.29 -47.70
CA VAL A 35 -8.23 -14.73 -47.16
C VAL A 35 -8.17 -16.22 -46.82
N SER A 36 -8.97 -16.67 -45.87
CA SER A 36 -9.04 -18.09 -45.50
C SER A 36 -9.57 -18.91 -46.67
N VAL A 37 -8.87 -19.99 -47.07
CA VAL A 37 -9.23 -20.90 -48.14
C VAL A 37 -9.32 -22.32 -47.59
N LEU A 38 -10.52 -22.90 -47.68
CA LEU A 38 -10.81 -24.24 -47.17
C LEU A 38 -10.99 -25.23 -48.30
N PRO A 39 -10.16 -26.31 -48.41
CA PRO A 39 -10.42 -27.40 -49.28
C PRO A 39 -11.53 -28.27 -48.72
N VAL A 40 -12.62 -28.44 -49.50
CA VAL A 40 -13.80 -29.22 -49.09
C VAL A 40 -14.32 -30.03 -50.27
N ASN A 41 -15.00 -31.15 -50.00
CA ASN A 41 -15.75 -31.88 -51.00
C ASN A 41 -17.23 -31.49 -50.87
N CYS A 42 -17.70 -30.60 -51.75
CA CYS A 42 -19.05 -30.09 -51.68
C CYS A 42 -20.14 -31.17 -51.98
N GLU A 43 -19.80 -32.28 -52.63
CA GLU A 43 -20.73 -33.38 -52.89
C GLU A 43 -20.91 -34.31 -51.65
N GLN A 44 -19.94 -34.25 -50.72
CA GLN A 44 -19.91 -35.14 -49.54
C GLN A 44 -19.68 -34.32 -48.27
N LEU A 45 -20.28 -33.14 -48.15
CA LEU A 45 -20.21 -32.30 -46.95
C LEU A 45 -20.83 -33.00 -45.75
N LYS A 46 -20.04 -33.11 -44.69
CA LYS A 46 -20.49 -33.57 -43.35
C LYS A 46 -20.81 -32.38 -42.48
N GLN A 47 -21.53 -32.64 -41.40
CA GLN A 47 -21.83 -31.61 -40.40
C GLN A 47 -20.56 -30.94 -39.84
N GLU A 48 -19.50 -31.70 -39.64
CA GLU A 48 -18.19 -31.22 -39.17
C GLU A 48 -17.55 -30.22 -40.14
N ASP A 49 -17.67 -30.50 -41.47
CA ASP A 49 -17.16 -29.61 -42.52
C ASP A 49 -17.92 -28.28 -42.50
N ILE A 50 -19.26 -28.33 -42.34
CA ILE A 50 -20.11 -27.14 -42.26
C ILE A 50 -19.77 -26.31 -41.04
N CYS A 51 -19.62 -26.94 -39.83
CA CYS A 51 -19.21 -26.25 -38.61
C CYS A 51 -17.85 -25.57 -38.78
N ARG A 52 -16.90 -26.25 -39.42
CA ARG A 52 -15.57 -25.71 -39.68
C ARG A 52 -15.62 -24.53 -40.64
N ILE A 53 -16.43 -24.61 -41.72
CA ILE A 53 -16.61 -23.50 -42.67
C ILE A 53 -17.20 -22.27 -41.94
N LEU A 54 -18.21 -22.48 -41.10
CA LEU A 54 -18.84 -21.41 -40.33
C LEU A 54 -17.85 -20.80 -39.34
N GLN A 55 -17.08 -21.61 -38.66
CA GLN A 55 -16.08 -21.17 -37.71
C GLN A 55 -14.98 -20.32 -38.37
N GLU A 56 -14.48 -20.78 -39.54
CA GLU A 56 -13.49 -20.02 -40.33
C GLU A 56 -14.08 -18.69 -40.84
N ALA A 57 -15.35 -18.68 -41.19
CA ALA A 57 -16.02 -17.45 -41.56
C ALA A 57 -16.14 -16.46 -40.40
N LEU A 58 -16.41 -16.95 -39.19
CA LEU A 58 -16.45 -16.12 -37.98
C LEU A 58 -15.07 -15.55 -37.62
N TYR A 59 -14.00 -16.26 -37.90
CA TYR A 59 -12.64 -15.74 -37.70
C TYR A 59 -12.28 -14.54 -38.58
N GLU A 60 -12.94 -14.38 -39.72
CA GLU A 60 -12.75 -13.21 -40.59
C GLU A 60 -13.58 -11.98 -40.17
N PHE A 61 -14.43 -12.11 -39.13
CA PHE A 61 -15.20 -10.99 -38.61
C PHE A 61 -14.29 -10.05 -37.80
N PRO A 62 -14.62 -8.74 -37.76
CA PRO A 62 -13.85 -7.78 -36.96
C PRO A 62 -13.97 -8.06 -35.47
N VAL A 63 -12.94 -7.70 -34.73
CA VAL A 63 -13.01 -7.64 -33.30
C VAL A 63 -13.88 -6.45 -32.90
N THR A 64 -14.84 -6.67 -32.01
CA THR A 64 -15.74 -5.64 -31.49
C THR A 64 -15.34 -5.13 -30.15
N GLU A 65 -14.82 -6.02 -29.26
CA GLU A 65 -14.44 -5.68 -27.91
C GLU A 65 -13.32 -6.60 -27.41
N LEU A 66 -12.33 -5.99 -26.74
CA LEU A 66 -11.27 -6.68 -26.03
C LEU A 66 -11.26 -6.26 -24.57
N ASP A 67 -11.55 -7.22 -23.70
CA ASP A 67 -11.47 -7.05 -22.27
C ASP A 67 -10.09 -7.45 -21.76
N PHE A 68 -9.38 -6.53 -21.14
CA PHE A 68 -8.09 -6.79 -20.51
C PHE A 68 -8.23 -6.90 -19.00
N TYR A 69 -7.83 -8.03 -18.45
CA TYR A 69 -7.85 -8.30 -17.01
C TYR A 69 -6.44 -8.23 -16.42
N LEU A 70 -6.32 -7.47 -15.35
CA LEU A 70 -5.12 -7.30 -14.56
C LEU A 70 -5.33 -7.88 -13.16
N PRO A 71 -4.26 -8.28 -12.45
CA PRO A 71 -4.36 -8.55 -11.02
C PRO A 71 -4.94 -7.33 -10.29
N LYS A 72 -5.88 -7.54 -9.36
CA LYS A 72 -6.60 -6.45 -8.68
C LYS A 72 -5.70 -5.42 -8.01
N TRP A 73 -4.57 -5.85 -7.47
CA TRP A 73 -3.60 -4.95 -6.86
C TRP A 73 -2.95 -4.00 -7.89
N VAL A 74 -2.75 -4.45 -9.15
CA VAL A 74 -2.24 -3.61 -10.25
C VAL A 74 -3.30 -2.58 -10.67
N GLU A 75 -4.58 -2.94 -10.63
CA GLU A 75 -5.67 -2.00 -10.93
C GLU A 75 -5.69 -0.80 -9.96
N MET A 76 -5.32 -1.03 -8.69
CA MET A 76 -5.25 0.01 -7.64
C MET A 76 -4.07 0.96 -7.79
N LEU A 77 -3.03 0.58 -8.55
CA LEU A 77 -1.85 1.42 -8.76
C LEU A 77 -2.19 2.68 -9.58
N PRO A 78 -1.49 3.78 -9.36
CA PRO A 78 -1.63 4.97 -10.20
C PRO A 78 -1.19 4.67 -11.65
N ILE A 79 -1.77 5.37 -12.62
CA ILE A 79 -1.47 5.16 -14.05
C ILE A 79 0.01 5.36 -14.38
N SER A 80 0.68 6.23 -13.63
CA SER A 80 2.12 6.50 -13.78
C SER A 80 3.03 5.40 -13.25
N HIS A 81 2.47 4.43 -12.52
CA HIS A 81 3.26 3.33 -11.97
C HIS A 81 3.80 2.42 -13.08
N LYS A 82 5.09 2.02 -13.00
CA LYS A 82 5.78 1.25 -14.03
C LYS A 82 4.99 0.02 -14.53
N ILE A 83 4.47 -0.76 -13.60
CA ILE A 83 3.73 -2.02 -13.91
C ILE A 83 2.41 -1.71 -14.63
N LYS A 84 1.65 -0.74 -14.17
CA LYS A 84 0.38 -0.36 -14.81
C LYS A 84 0.61 0.27 -16.18
N ALA A 85 1.64 1.09 -16.32
CA ALA A 85 2.04 1.66 -17.60
C ALA A 85 2.49 0.58 -18.59
N ALA A 86 3.25 -0.43 -18.15
CA ALA A 86 3.63 -1.58 -18.96
C ALA A 86 2.41 -2.38 -19.43
N ALA A 87 1.46 -2.68 -18.55
CA ALA A 87 0.24 -3.38 -18.89
C ALA A 87 -0.61 -2.60 -19.93
N ILE A 88 -0.73 -1.28 -19.78
CA ILE A 88 -1.43 -0.41 -20.74
C ILE A 88 -0.70 -0.41 -22.09
N ALA A 89 0.62 -0.40 -22.11
CA ALA A 89 1.40 -0.44 -23.34
C ALA A 89 1.20 -1.77 -24.08
N GLU A 90 1.21 -2.91 -23.37
CA GLU A 90 0.93 -4.23 -23.95
C GLU A 90 -0.51 -4.33 -24.48
N ALA A 91 -1.48 -3.82 -23.73
CA ALA A 91 -2.87 -3.80 -24.19
C ALA A 91 -3.04 -2.99 -25.49
N ARG A 92 -2.37 -1.84 -25.60
CA ARG A 92 -2.37 -1.03 -26.83
C ARG A 92 -1.73 -1.76 -28.00
N ARG A 93 -0.59 -2.41 -27.77
CA ARG A 93 0.10 -3.21 -28.79
C ARG A 93 -0.79 -4.31 -29.36
N ILE A 94 -1.51 -5.03 -28.48
CA ILE A 94 -2.44 -6.07 -28.89
C ILE A 94 -3.61 -5.48 -29.67
N LEU A 95 -4.18 -4.36 -29.21
CA LEU A 95 -5.26 -3.66 -29.88
C LEU A 95 -4.89 -3.20 -31.30
N GLU A 96 -3.67 -2.71 -31.50
CA GLU A 96 -3.19 -2.27 -32.81
C GLU A 96 -3.02 -3.43 -33.81
N GLN A 97 -2.83 -4.65 -33.34
CA GLN A 97 -2.67 -5.86 -34.16
C GLN A 97 -3.98 -6.62 -34.36
N ALA A 98 -5.01 -6.33 -33.59
CA ALA A 98 -6.26 -7.06 -33.52
C ALA A 98 -7.35 -6.44 -34.42
N GLU A 99 -7.29 -6.68 -35.73
CA GLU A 99 -8.33 -6.23 -36.66
C GLU A 99 -9.46 -7.25 -36.76
N GLN A 100 -9.13 -8.53 -36.82
CA GLN A 100 -10.08 -9.63 -37.04
C GLN A 100 -9.95 -10.68 -35.94
N MET A 101 -11.00 -11.47 -35.71
CA MET A 101 -11.00 -12.51 -34.68
C MET A 101 -9.88 -13.54 -34.86
N LYS A 102 -9.44 -13.80 -36.09
CA LYS A 102 -8.28 -14.68 -36.35
C LYS A 102 -6.96 -14.14 -35.85
N ASP A 103 -6.83 -12.83 -35.66
CA ASP A 103 -5.59 -12.19 -35.16
C ASP A 103 -5.44 -12.37 -33.64
N ILE A 104 -6.52 -12.82 -32.99
CA ILE A 104 -6.57 -13.07 -31.54
C ILE A 104 -6.75 -14.56 -31.25
N ALA A 105 -7.71 -15.20 -31.91
CA ALA A 105 -8.07 -16.57 -31.63
C ALA A 105 -6.94 -17.54 -32.03
N GLY A 106 -6.38 -18.23 -31.02
CA GLY A 106 -5.28 -19.18 -31.21
C GLY A 106 -3.90 -18.55 -31.33
N VAL A 107 -3.77 -17.23 -31.14
CA VAL A 107 -2.49 -16.54 -31.09
C VAL A 107 -1.92 -16.61 -29.66
N VAL A 108 -0.65 -16.93 -29.56
CA VAL A 108 0.11 -16.81 -28.31
C VAL A 108 0.74 -15.43 -28.26
N PHE A 109 0.31 -14.62 -27.30
CA PHE A 109 0.87 -13.30 -27.11
C PHE A 109 2.09 -13.41 -26.18
N GLU A 110 3.26 -13.09 -26.70
CA GLU A 110 4.47 -12.97 -25.88
C GLU A 110 4.58 -11.54 -25.35
N PRO A 111 4.80 -11.34 -24.04
CA PRO A 111 4.96 -10.02 -23.47
C PRO A 111 6.29 -9.41 -23.94
N GLU A 112 6.31 -8.13 -24.29
CA GLU A 112 7.53 -7.38 -24.59
C GLU A 112 8.06 -6.64 -23.36
N LYS A 113 7.22 -6.48 -22.34
CA LYS A 113 7.56 -5.79 -21.08
C LYS A 113 7.94 -6.81 -20.02
N GLU A 114 9.06 -6.58 -19.34
CA GLU A 114 9.58 -7.46 -18.29
C GLU A 114 8.64 -7.57 -17.09
N GLU A 115 7.84 -6.53 -16.84
CA GLU A 115 6.86 -6.50 -15.75
C GLU A 115 5.69 -7.47 -15.95
N ILE A 116 5.45 -7.89 -17.19
CA ILE A 116 4.37 -8.83 -17.53
C ILE A 116 4.95 -10.21 -17.75
N SER A 117 4.63 -11.16 -16.89
CA SER A 117 5.17 -12.52 -16.98
C SER A 117 4.51 -13.37 -18.05
N SER A 118 3.22 -13.19 -18.30
CA SER A 118 2.51 -13.86 -19.39
C SER A 118 1.22 -13.15 -19.77
N ILE A 119 0.79 -13.38 -21.03
CA ILE A 119 -0.45 -12.88 -21.57
C ILE A 119 -1.25 -14.11 -22.03
N ARG A 120 -2.46 -14.28 -21.51
CA ARG A 120 -3.30 -15.44 -21.80
C ARG A 120 -4.66 -15.02 -22.34
N LEU A 121 -5.06 -15.65 -23.43
CA LEU A 121 -6.42 -15.58 -23.93
C LEU A 121 -7.28 -16.54 -23.09
N GLU A 122 -8.25 -16.02 -22.36
CA GLU A 122 -9.16 -16.82 -21.52
C GLU A 122 -10.38 -17.31 -22.27
N VAL A 123 -11.07 -16.39 -22.91
CA VAL A 123 -12.33 -16.65 -23.59
C VAL A 123 -12.37 -15.89 -24.91
N THR A 124 -12.90 -16.55 -25.92
CA THR A 124 -13.19 -15.92 -27.22
C THR A 124 -14.64 -16.24 -27.59
N ASP A 125 -15.44 -15.21 -27.80
CA ASP A 125 -16.80 -15.34 -28.32
C ASP A 125 -16.83 -14.87 -29.77
N LEU A 126 -16.81 -15.85 -30.68
CA LEU A 126 -16.83 -15.58 -32.11
C LEU A 126 -18.18 -15.05 -32.60
N ALA A 127 -19.28 -15.29 -31.85
CA ALA A 127 -20.60 -14.80 -32.24
C ALA A 127 -20.75 -13.29 -32.00
N CYS A 128 -20.16 -12.81 -30.89
CA CYS A 128 -20.19 -11.40 -30.53
C CYS A 128 -18.95 -10.64 -31.01
N GLY A 129 -17.88 -11.33 -31.40
CA GLY A 129 -16.60 -10.73 -31.77
C GLY A 129 -15.82 -10.19 -30.55
N THR A 130 -15.97 -10.82 -29.38
CA THR A 130 -15.34 -10.38 -28.14
C THR A 130 -14.28 -11.35 -27.67
N ALA A 131 -13.25 -10.86 -26.98
CA ALA A 131 -12.26 -11.72 -26.34
C ALA A 131 -11.79 -11.16 -25.01
N LYS A 132 -11.43 -12.08 -24.09
CA LYS A 132 -10.91 -11.77 -22.77
C LYS A 132 -9.45 -12.17 -22.67
N ILE A 133 -8.61 -11.21 -22.33
CA ILE A 133 -7.16 -11.36 -22.25
C ILE A 133 -6.73 -11.06 -20.83
N CYS A 134 -6.04 -12.01 -20.20
CA CYS A 134 -5.51 -11.86 -18.85
C CYS A 134 -4.00 -11.64 -18.86
N PHE A 135 -3.58 -10.58 -18.23
CA PHE A 135 -2.16 -10.33 -17.94
C PHE A 135 -1.77 -10.95 -16.60
N GLN A 136 -0.64 -11.61 -16.58
CA GLN A 136 -0.02 -12.10 -15.35
C GLN A 136 1.22 -11.26 -15.07
N VAL A 137 1.37 -10.85 -13.81
CA VAL A 137 2.51 -10.12 -13.30
C VAL A 137 3.21 -11.03 -12.30
N ASP A 138 4.54 -11.00 -12.27
CA ASP A 138 5.31 -11.82 -11.34
C ASP A 138 5.04 -11.41 -9.89
N GLU A 139 4.97 -12.39 -8.99
CA GLU A 139 4.67 -12.17 -7.58
C GLU A 139 5.71 -11.28 -6.87
N HIS A 140 6.97 -11.28 -7.32
CA HIS A 140 7.97 -10.43 -6.69
C HIS A 140 7.63 -8.93 -6.76
N TYR A 141 6.98 -8.48 -7.85
CA TYR A 141 6.50 -7.09 -7.96
C TYR A 141 5.38 -6.75 -6.96
N TYR A 142 4.56 -7.75 -6.61
CA TYR A 142 3.56 -7.58 -5.56
C TYR A 142 4.21 -7.30 -4.21
N TYR A 143 5.20 -8.13 -3.83
CA TYR A 143 5.91 -7.96 -2.56
C TYR A 143 6.80 -6.73 -2.55
N GLU A 144 7.42 -6.37 -3.68
CA GLU A 144 8.17 -5.12 -3.83
C GLU A 144 7.27 -3.90 -3.53
N ASN A 145 6.08 -3.86 -4.12
CA ASN A 145 5.13 -2.78 -3.91
C ASN A 145 4.64 -2.69 -2.45
N ILE A 146 4.34 -3.84 -1.83
CA ILE A 146 3.96 -3.86 -0.41
C ILE A 146 5.12 -3.42 0.48
N SER A 147 6.36 -3.81 0.15
CA SER A 147 7.56 -3.39 0.89
C SER A 147 7.73 -1.88 0.85
N GLU A 148 7.54 -1.25 -0.31
CA GLU A 148 7.58 0.20 -0.45
C GLU A 148 6.51 0.89 0.39
N LEU A 149 5.28 0.38 0.38
CA LEU A 149 4.17 0.92 1.18
C LEU A 149 4.38 0.74 2.69
N ALA A 150 4.92 -0.40 3.09
CA ALA A 150 5.15 -0.74 4.50
C ALA A 150 6.42 -0.11 5.07
N GLY A 151 7.37 0.30 4.21
CA GLY A 151 8.68 0.80 4.61
C GLY A 151 9.61 -0.26 5.19
N VAL A 152 9.27 -1.55 5.01
CA VAL A 152 10.04 -2.71 5.48
C VAL A 152 10.10 -3.77 4.37
N PRO A 153 11.20 -4.52 4.22
CA PRO A 153 11.32 -5.54 3.20
C PRO A 153 10.38 -6.72 3.46
N ILE A 154 9.63 -7.12 2.44
CA ILE A 154 8.70 -8.25 2.46
C ILE A 154 8.96 -9.06 1.19
N HIS A 155 9.36 -10.33 1.33
CA HIS A 155 9.73 -11.17 0.20
C HIS A 155 8.75 -12.33 -0.03
N GLY A 156 7.74 -12.48 0.85
CA GLY A 156 6.76 -13.55 0.74
C GLY A 156 5.62 -13.47 1.73
N GLU A 157 4.72 -14.45 1.63
CA GLU A 157 3.51 -14.51 2.46
C GLU A 157 3.79 -14.57 3.96
N TYR A 158 4.83 -15.30 4.37
CA TYR A 158 5.18 -15.45 5.78
C TYR A 158 5.53 -14.09 6.42
N GLU A 159 6.36 -13.31 5.75
CA GLU A 159 6.80 -11.99 6.23
C GLU A 159 5.63 -11.01 6.25
N LEU A 160 4.76 -11.05 5.23
CA LEU A 160 3.54 -10.25 5.17
C LEU A 160 2.60 -10.57 6.34
N ILE A 161 2.35 -11.86 6.62
CA ILE A 161 1.49 -12.28 7.72
C ILE A 161 2.11 -11.89 9.07
N SER A 162 3.42 -12.06 9.24
CA SER A 162 4.15 -11.63 10.43
C SER A 162 4.02 -10.13 10.68
N LEU A 163 4.22 -9.33 9.64
CA LEU A 163 4.08 -7.88 9.72
C LEU A 163 2.64 -7.47 10.07
N LEU A 164 1.65 -8.09 9.43
CA LEU A 164 0.23 -7.80 9.74
C LEU A 164 -0.12 -8.12 11.18
N ARG A 165 0.42 -9.22 11.75
CA ARG A 165 0.24 -9.56 13.17
C ARG A 165 0.87 -8.50 14.06
N GLU A 166 2.13 -8.15 13.81
CA GLU A 166 2.84 -7.11 14.57
C GLU A 166 2.11 -5.76 14.52
N LEU A 167 1.67 -5.34 13.33
CA LEU A 167 0.91 -4.10 13.16
C LEU A 167 -0.45 -4.15 13.88
N SER A 168 -1.12 -5.31 13.91
CA SER A 168 -2.38 -5.47 14.64
C SER A 168 -2.17 -5.33 16.14
N GLU A 169 -1.13 -5.96 16.70
CA GLU A 169 -0.79 -5.84 18.13
C GLU A 169 -0.43 -4.39 18.50
N LYS A 170 0.39 -3.73 17.67
CA LYS A 170 0.75 -2.31 17.86
C LYS A 170 -0.46 -1.38 17.73
N ARG A 171 -1.36 -1.63 16.77
CA ARG A 171 -2.60 -0.89 16.60
C ARG A 171 -3.48 -0.98 17.84
N ASP A 172 -3.65 -2.19 18.36
CA ASP A 172 -4.52 -2.43 19.52
C ASP A 172 -3.93 -1.79 20.78
N ALA A 173 -2.59 -1.86 20.96
CA ALA A 173 -1.90 -1.15 22.02
C ALA A 173 -2.00 0.38 21.87
N TYR A 174 -1.85 0.90 20.65
CA TYR A 174 -1.98 2.33 20.38
C TYR A 174 -3.41 2.84 20.59
N ALA A 175 -4.42 2.05 20.20
CA ALA A 175 -5.83 2.42 20.36
C ALA A 175 -6.19 2.73 21.81
N GLN A 176 -5.57 2.06 22.78
CA GLN A 176 -5.78 2.32 24.21
C GLN A 176 -5.30 3.70 24.65
N VAL A 177 -4.29 4.25 24.00
CA VAL A 177 -3.66 5.53 24.37
C VAL A 177 -3.94 6.66 23.37
N ALA A 178 -4.57 6.38 22.25
CA ALA A 178 -4.75 7.31 21.14
C ALA A 178 -5.47 8.61 21.57
N ASP A 179 -6.59 8.48 22.26
CA ASP A 179 -7.41 9.63 22.71
C ASP A 179 -6.66 10.50 23.72
N ALA A 180 -5.90 9.85 24.62
CA ALA A 180 -5.06 10.55 25.59
C ALA A 180 -3.92 11.30 24.87
N MET A 181 -3.29 10.69 23.88
CA MET A 181 -2.23 11.30 23.08
C MET A 181 -2.75 12.50 22.27
N GLU A 182 -3.96 12.39 21.68
CA GLU A 182 -4.59 13.50 20.96
C GLU A 182 -4.90 14.66 21.92
N SER A 183 -5.40 14.35 23.13
CA SER A 183 -5.66 15.34 24.16
C SER A 183 -4.38 16.05 24.61
N VAL A 184 -3.28 15.31 24.79
CA VAL A 184 -1.96 15.90 25.11
C VAL A 184 -1.53 16.89 24.03
N LYS A 185 -1.63 16.53 22.76
CA LYS A 185 -1.25 17.41 21.65
C LYS A 185 -2.08 18.71 21.60
N ARG A 186 -3.36 18.63 22.01
CA ARG A 186 -4.29 19.76 21.96
C ARG A 186 -4.22 20.64 23.20
N THR A 187 -4.10 20.04 24.40
CA THR A 187 -4.26 20.74 25.68
C THR A 187 -3.04 20.65 26.60
N GLY A 188 -2.03 19.87 26.21
CA GLY A 188 -0.88 19.57 27.03
C GLY A 188 -1.10 18.47 28.09
N TYR A 189 -2.32 17.90 28.16
CA TYR A 189 -2.66 16.87 29.16
C TYR A 189 -3.62 15.83 28.61
N GLY A 190 -3.36 14.56 28.89
CA GLY A 190 -4.21 13.44 28.50
C GLY A 190 -4.25 12.36 29.58
N VAL A 191 -5.35 11.63 29.65
CA VAL A 191 -5.54 10.54 30.60
C VAL A 191 -6.01 9.29 29.86
N VAL A 192 -5.33 8.17 30.12
CA VAL A 192 -5.80 6.84 29.72
C VAL A 192 -6.63 6.28 30.85
N SER A 193 -7.92 6.06 30.58
CA SER A 193 -8.81 5.44 31.57
C SER A 193 -8.51 3.94 31.66
N PRO A 194 -8.55 3.36 32.86
CA PRO A 194 -8.35 1.94 33.04
C PRO A 194 -9.45 1.11 32.39
N SER A 195 -9.12 -0.08 31.93
CA SER A 195 -10.08 -1.08 31.50
C SER A 195 -10.79 -1.71 32.71
N MET A 196 -11.96 -2.34 32.47
CA MET A 196 -12.71 -3.02 33.54
C MET A 196 -11.90 -4.14 34.23
N ASP A 197 -10.99 -4.77 33.50
CA ASP A 197 -10.13 -5.84 34.00
C ASP A 197 -9.03 -5.35 34.96
N GLU A 198 -8.71 -4.05 34.92
CA GLU A 198 -7.71 -3.40 35.79
C GLU A 198 -8.36 -2.84 37.06
N ILE A 199 -9.68 -2.89 37.19
CA ILE A 199 -10.39 -2.39 38.35
C ILE A 199 -10.42 -3.50 39.43
N SER A 200 -9.79 -3.26 40.55
CA SER A 200 -9.89 -4.11 41.72
C SER A 200 -10.93 -3.55 42.72
N VAL A 201 -11.80 -4.41 43.22
CA VAL A 201 -12.84 -4.05 44.20
C VAL A 201 -12.52 -4.74 45.50
N GLU A 202 -12.46 -3.96 46.58
CA GLU A 202 -12.26 -4.47 47.96
C GLU A 202 -13.56 -5.15 48.45
N GLU A 203 -13.43 -5.96 49.52
CA GLU A 203 -14.61 -6.58 50.12
C GLU A 203 -15.61 -5.53 50.61
N PRO A 204 -16.95 -5.74 50.40
CA PRO A 204 -17.98 -4.83 50.81
C PRO A 204 -18.02 -4.68 52.34
N GLU A 205 -17.98 -3.43 52.80
CA GLU A 205 -18.11 -3.10 54.24
C GLU A 205 -19.50 -2.62 54.57
N LEU A 206 -20.08 -3.11 55.69
CA LEU A 206 -21.33 -2.58 56.20
C LEU A 206 -21.08 -1.26 56.91
N ILE A 207 -21.74 -0.20 56.49
CA ILE A 207 -21.67 1.11 57.13
C ILE A 207 -23.01 1.50 57.77
N ARG A 208 -22.96 2.20 58.92
CA ARG A 208 -24.14 2.70 59.60
C ARG A 208 -24.15 4.24 59.51
N HIS A 209 -25.27 4.78 59.06
CA HIS A 209 -25.48 6.22 58.99
C HIS A 209 -26.76 6.56 59.79
N GLY A 210 -26.60 6.95 61.06
CA GLY A 210 -27.73 7.15 61.95
C GLY A 210 -28.49 5.85 62.22
N ASN A 211 -29.79 5.79 61.81
CA ASN A 211 -30.63 4.60 61.91
C ASN A 211 -30.68 3.74 60.63
N GLN A 212 -29.91 4.09 59.60
CA GLN A 212 -29.85 3.37 58.33
C GLN A 212 -28.55 2.61 58.17
N TYR A 213 -28.60 1.49 57.43
CA TYR A 213 -27.44 0.69 57.08
C TYR A 213 -27.20 0.82 55.59
N GLY A 214 -25.95 0.94 55.20
CA GLY A 214 -25.51 0.98 53.79
C GLY A 214 -24.34 0.02 53.56
N VAL A 215 -23.99 -0.17 52.34
CA VAL A 215 -22.81 -0.95 51.93
C VAL A 215 -21.81 0.01 51.31
N ARG A 216 -20.57 -0.03 51.81
CA ARG A 216 -19.47 0.69 51.21
C ARG A 216 -18.65 -0.28 50.31
N LEU A 217 -18.50 0.11 49.08
CA LEU A 217 -17.62 -0.55 48.09
C LEU A 217 -16.45 0.39 47.80
N LYS A 218 -15.24 -0.10 47.97
CA LYS A 218 -14.06 0.59 47.50
C LYS A 218 -13.55 -0.09 46.24
N ALA A 219 -13.28 0.69 45.22
CA ALA A 219 -12.62 0.23 43.99
C ALA A 219 -11.35 1.04 43.76
N SER A 220 -10.31 0.39 43.25
CA SER A 220 -9.07 1.03 42.86
C SER A 220 -8.63 0.52 41.49
N SER A 221 -8.06 1.39 40.69
CA SER A 221 -7.50 1.05 39.40
C SER A 221 -6.36 1.98 39.05
N PRO A 222 -5.34 1.52 38.27
CA PRO A 222 -4.31 2.38 37.74
C PRO A 222 -4.89 3.31 36.70
N SER A 223 -4.35 4.52 36.57
CA SER A 223 -4.58 5.42 35.44
C SER A 223 -3.25 5.93 34.91
N ILE A 224 -3.15 6.15 33.60
CA ILE A 224 -1.94 6.72 32.99
C ILE A 224 -2.22 8.18 32.67
N HIS A 225 -1.36 9.07 33.17
CA HIS A 225 -1.44 10.50 32.93
C HIS A 225 -0.27 10.91 32.03
N MET A 226 -0.57 11.54 30.92
CA MET A 226 0.39 12.05 29.95
C MET A 226 0.41 13.58 30.03
N ILE A 227 1.60 14.16 30.20
CA ILE A 227 1.80 15.60 30.38
C ILE A 227 2.84 16.08 29.39
N GLN A 228 2.52 17.10 28.61
CA GLN A 228 3.46 17.78 27.75
C GLN A 228 4.14 18.91 28.57
N ALA A 229 5.46 18.81 28.73
CA ALA A 229 6.25 19.83 29.39
C ALA A 229 7.27 20.43 28.42
N ASN A 230 7.46 21.75 28.49
CA ASN A 230 8.52 22.41 27.75
C ASN A 230 9.84 22.26 28.47
N ILE A 231 10.85 21.75 27.76
CA ILE A 231 12.21 21.60 28.29
C ILE A 231 13.05 22.72 27.68
N GLU A 232 13.63 23.53 28.55
CA GLU A 232 14.55 24.59 28.16
C GLU A 232 15.99 24.12 28.39
N THR A 233 16.87 24.29 27.41
CA THR A 233 18.29 24.01 27.55
C THR A 233 19.10 25.22 27.19
N GLU A 234 20.15 25.50 27.95
CA GLU A 234 21.11 26.56 27.69
C GLU A 234 22.44 25.93 27.29
N ILE A 235 22.97 26.39 26.16
CA ILE A 235 24.26 25.95 25.63
C ILE A 235 25.16 27.17 25.68
N ALA A 236 26.13 27.17 26.60
CA ALA A 236 27.11 28.22 26.78
C ALA A 236 28.53 27.70 26.48
N PRO A 237 28.94 27.60 25.19
CA PRO A 237 30.30 27.18 24.88
C PRO A 237 31.31 28.25 25.31
N ILE A 238 32.31 27.83 26.09
CA ILE A 238 33.36 28.72 26.58
C ILE A 238 34.40 28.93 25.49
N ILE A 239 34.62 30.17 25.09
CA ILE A 239 35.58 30.59 24.07
C ILE A 239 36.70 31.39 24.69
N GLY A 240 37.90 31.29 24.11
CA GLY A 240 39.12 31.84 24.72
C GLY A 240 39.23 33.36 24.75
N SER A 241 38.59 34.10 23.78
CA SER A 241 38.66 35.57 23.76
C SER A 241 37.31 36.21 23.38
N GLU A 242 37.14 37.49 23.77
CA GLU A 242 35.92 38.27 23.44
C GLU A 242 35.70 38.43 21.93
N GLU A 243 36.79 38.60 21.15
CA GLU A 243 36.73 38.72 19.71
C GLU A 243 36.19 37.43 19.06
N GLN A 244 36.73 36.30 19.45
CA GLN A 244 36.26 34.97 18.97
C GLN A 244 34.79 34.72 19.33
N ALA A 245 34.35 35.17 20.50
CA ALA A 245 32.95 35.08 20.89
C ALA A 245 32.03 35.91 20.04
N LYS A 246 32.46 37.17 19.69
CA LYS A 246 31.73 38.06 18.77
C LYS A 246 31.63 37.44 17.35
N ASP A 247 32.72 36.87 16.87
CA ASP A 247 32.77 36.23 15.56
C ASP A 247 31.80 35.02 15.51
N LEU A 248 31.78 34.19 16.54
CA LEU A 248 30.83 33.07 16.63
C LEU A 248 29.38 33.52 16.66
N VAL A 249 29.07 34.58 17.44
CA VAL A 249 27.70 35.15 17.49
C VAL A 249 27.30 35.69 16.11
N SER A 250 28.21 36.35 15.38
CA SER A 250 27.95 36.86 14.03
C SER A 250 27.71 35.71 13.05
N TYR A 251 28.54 34.68 13.13
CA TYR A 251 28.42 33.46 12.30
C TYR A 251 27.09 32.70 12.53
N ILE A 252 26.65 32.56 13.80
CA ILE A 252 25.35 31.97 14.12
C ILE A 252 24.20 32.84 13.57
N LYS A 253 24.29 34.16 13.71
CA LYS A 253 23.26 35.10 13.19
C LYS A 253 23.14 35.07 11.68
N GLU A 254 24.25 34.98 10.97
CA GLU A 254 24.26 34.89 9.51
C GLU A 254 23.58 33.61 9.01
N ASN A 255 23.73 32.52 9.73
CA ASN A 255 23.10 31.21 9.41
C ASN A 255 21.66 31.07 9.90
N GLN A 256 21.11 32.03 10.65
CA GLN A 256 19.71 32.00 11.13
C GLN A 256 18.68 32.16 10.01
N ASN A 257 19.04 32.66 8.85
CA ASN A 257 18.11 32.94 7.75
C ASN A 257 17.52 31.69 7.09
N THR A 258 18.06 30.51 7.35
CA THR A 258 17.52 29.21 6.95
C THR A 258 17.54 28.27 8.16
N SER A 259 16.38 27.69 8.51
CA SER A 259 16.29 26.74 9.62
C SER A 259 17.29 25.58 9.51
N GLU A 260 17.55 25.08 8.30
CA GLU A 260 18.57 24.05 8.06
C GLU A 260 20.01 24.53 8.30
N GLY A 261 20.32 25.79 7.95
CA GLY A 261 21.64 26.38 8.12
C GLY A 261 22.02 26.50 9.60
N LEU A 262 21.07 26.97 10.42
CA LEU A 262 21.26 27.12 11.87
C LEU A 262 21.63 25.80 12.54
N TRP A 263 20.85 24.74 12.31
CA TRP A 263 21.05 23.46 12.95
C TRP A 263 22.33 22.73 12.49
N LYS A 264 22.79 22.97 11.26
CA LYS A 264 24.04 22.43 10.70
C LYS A 264 25.27 23.25 11.06
N THR A 265 25.12 24.41 11.70
CA THR A 265 26.23 25.26 12.12
C THR A 265 27.16 24.49 13.09
N ASN A 266 28.43 24.37 12.71
CA ASN A 266 29.41 23.61 13.51
C ASN A 266 30.01 24.50 14.60
N ILE A 267 29.95 24.02 15.85
CA ILE A 267 30.54 24.66 17.02
C ILE A 267 31.45 23.64 17.70
N PHE A 268 32.77 23.83 17.61
CA PHE A 268 33.78 22.95 18.20
C PHE A 268 33.68 21.45 17.79
N GLY A 269 33.37 21.19 16.52
CA GLY A 269 33.33 19.84 15.98
C GLY A 269 31.98 19.12 16.12
N LYS A 270 30.98 19.75 16.74
CA LYS A 270 29.59 19.31 16.79
C LYS A 270 28.67 20.32 16.12
N SER A 271 27.60 19.87 15.52
CA SER A 271 26.56 20.76 15.02
C SER A 271 25.76 21.37 16.19
N LEU A 272 25.20 22.57 15.97
CA LEU A 272 24.34 23.20 16.97
C LEU A 272 23.14 22.27 17.31
N GLY A 273 22.60 21.57 16.32
CA GLY A 273 21.54 20.59 16.50
C GLY A 273 21.94 19.48 17.50
N GLU A 274 23.12 18.89 17.32
CA GLU A 274 23.63 17.84 18.23
C GLU A 274 23.84 18.38 19.65
N LEU A 275 24.35 19.59 19.80
CA LEU A 275 24.56 20.22 21.12
C LEU A 275 23.24 20.47 21.84
N VAL A 276 22.22 20.97 21.13
CA VAL A 276 20.87 21.19 21.67
C VAL A 276 20.23 19.86 22.04
N GLU A 277 20.29 18.86 21.17
CA GLU A 277 19.74 17.52 21.43
C GLU A 277 20.40 16.88 22.64
N ASP A 278 21.73 16.92 22.73
CA ASP A 278 22.49 16.42 23.89
C ASP A 278 22.06 17.13 25.18
N GLY A 279 21.86 18.45 25.14
CA GLY A 279 21.42 19.26 26.27
C GLY A 279 20.00 18.88 26.74
N ILE A 280 19.06 18.73 25.83
CA ILE A 280 17.68 18.31 26.12
C ILE A 280 17.68 16.88 26.66
N ARG A 281 18.39 15.98 25.99
CA ARG A 281 18.48 14.56 26.42
C ARG A 281 19.04 14.41 27.85
N ARG A 282 20.07 15.20 28.17
CA ARG A 282 20.62 15.21 29.56
C ARG A 282 19.58 15.63 30.59
N LYS A 283 18.79 16.68 30.31
CA LYS A 283 17.75 17.15 31.23
C LYS A 283 16.65 16.12 31.46
N ILE A 284 16.25 15.43 30.36
CA ILE A 284 15.26 14.34 30.46
C ILE A 284 15.80 13.18 31.31
N THR A 285 17.07 12.80 31.10
CA THR A 285 17.71 11.68 31.84
C THR A 285 18.07 12.03 33.29
N MET A 286 18.13 13.32 33.64
CA MET A 286 18.40 13.77 35.00
C MET A 286 17.21 13.62 35.96
N MET A 287 16.02 13.30 35.47
CA MET A 287 14.89 12.97 36.33
C MET A 287 15.12 11.58 36.93
N ASP A 288 15.67 11.58 38.17
CA ASP A 288 15.96 10.38 38.92
C ASP A 288 14.68 9.66 39.39
N GLU A 289 14.84 8.43 39.89
CA GLU A 289 13.73 7.62 40.36
C GLU A 289 12.99 8.28 41.52
N GLU A 290 13.69 9.04 42.38
CA GLU A 290 13.10 9.74 43.52
C GLU A 290 12.17 10.86 43.06
N SER A 291 12.58 11.63 42.04
CA SER A 291 11.75 12.70 41.43
C SER A 291 10.54 12.12 40.71
N GLN A 292 10.71 11.00 40.01
CA GLN A 292 9.59 10.28 39.35
C GLN A 292 8.58 9.80 40.39
N GLN A 293 9.05 9.21 41.51
CA GLN A 293 8.16 8.74 42.59
C GLN A 293 7.39 9.90 43.23
N LYS A 294 8.06 11.02 43.51
CA LYS A 294 7.41 12.23 44.06
C LYS A 294 6.31 12.76 43.12
N LEU A 295 6.54 12.75 41.82
CA LEU A 295 5.52 13.14 40.83
C LEU A 295 4.33 12.19 40.85
N GLN A 296 4.56 10.87 40.89
CA GLN A 296 3.51 9.86 40.99
C GLN A 296 2.67 10.02 42.26
N ASP A 297 3.30 10.18 43.38
CA ASP A 297 2.64 10.36 44.68
C ASP A 297 1.83 11.66 44.74
N THR A 298 2.34 12.71 44.11
CA THR A 298 1.63 13.98 43.95
C THR A 298 0.41 13.85 43.07
N MET A 299 0.56 13.18 41.93
CA MET A 299 -0.55 12.92 41.03
C MET A 299 -1.64 12.07 41.70
N LYS A 300 -1.24 11.00 42.40
CA LYS A 300 -2.16 10.18 43.19
C LYS A 300 -2.95 10.99 44.22
N LYS A 301 -2.33 11.97 44.89
CA LYS A 301 -3.03 12.87 45.80
C LYS A 301 -3.98 13.80 45.07
N ILE A 302 -3.55 14.42 43.96
CA ILE A 302 -4.38 15.32 43.16
C ILE A 302 -5.66 14.62 42.65
N VAL A 303 -5.51 13.38 42.16
CA VAL A 303 -6.63 12.62 41.57
C VAL A 303 -7.58 12.11 42.65
N ASN A 304 -7.09 11.70 43.83
CA ASN A 304 -7.91 11.10 44.86
C ASN A 304 -8.47 12.12 45.91
N ASP A 305 -7.79 13.26 46.08
CA ASP A 305 -8.26 14.29 47.00
C ASP A 305 -9.22 15.23 46.27
N ASN A 306 -10.52 15.02 46.45
CA ASN A 306 -11.61 15.83 45.88
C ASN A 306 -11.64 17.30 46.35
N ASN A 307 -10.66 17.73 47.14
CA ASN A 307 -10.53 19.11 47.61
C ASN A 307 -9.61 19.85 46.61
N GLY A 308 -10.15 20.74 45.79
CA GLY A 308 -9.42 21.63 44.88
C GLY A 308 -8.36 22.52 45.57
N GLY A 309 -7.58 21.93 46.49
CA GLY A 309 -6.52 22.57 47.25
C GLY A 309 -5.29 22.77 46.37
N LEU A 310 -4.54 23.81 46.73
CA LEU A 310 -3.23 24.12 46.16
C LEU A 310 -2.26 22.97 46.44
N VAL A 311 -1.82 22.29 45.37
CA VAL A 311 -0.79 21.26 45.48
C VAL A 311 0.57 21.89 45.24
N CYS A 312 1.41 21.90 46.23
CA CYS A 312 2.81 22.35 46.11
C CYS A 312 3.70 21.11 45.88
N ILE A 313 4.32 21.05 44.69
CA ILE A 313 5.32 20.01 44.37
C ILE A 313 6.68 20.57 44.71
N ILE A 314 7.32 20.01 45.72
CA ILE A 314 8.72 20.30 46.04
C ILE A 314 9.54 19.11 45.53
N LEU A 315 10.21 19.33 44.40
CA LEU A 315 11.14 18.38 43.77
C LEU A 315 12.49 18.39 44.46
#